data_b1b7f6cb9f830184a1725f178d7428a7
#
_entry.id   b1b7f6cb9f830184a1725f178d7428a7
#
_cell.length_a   1.000
_cell.length_b   1.000
_cell.length_c   1.000
_cell.angle_alpha   90.00
_cell.angle_beta   90.00
_cell.angle_gamma   90.00
#
_symmetry.space_group_name_H-M   'P 1'
#
loop_
_entity.id
_entity.type
_entity.pdbx_description
1 polymer ?
#
loop_
_entity_poly.entity_id
_entity_poly.type
_entity_poly.pdbx_seq_one_letter_code
_entity_poly.pdbx_strand_id
1 'polypeptide(L)'
;MVAGGGASVIYADTVVDLGFGTELANYGEYSGDPSTAETYEYAKTLLDLMTREKSERGKVLIIGGGIANFTDVAKTFDGIIMALRDYAAKLKEQGITIYVRRGGPNYEAGLAKIREAGKRLGLEMEVHGPELHMTKVVSIALDTLKGGT
;
A
#
# COMPACT_ATOMS: atom_id res chain seq x y z
N MET A 1 -3.86 0.03 2.79
CA MET A 1 -4.08 -1.43 2.56
C MET A 1 -3.09 -2.23 3.38
N VAL A 2 -3.55 -3.09 4.25
CA VAL A 2 -2.65 -3.89 5.08
C VAL A 2 -3.12 -5.35 5.13
N ALA A 3 -2.19 -6.28 4.94
CA ALA A 3 -2.49 -7.70 5.05
C ALA A 3 -2.31 -8.18 6.49
N GLY A 4 -3.39 -8.74 7.05
CA GLY A 4 -3.42 -9.30 8.39
C GLY A 4 -3.94 -8.32 9.45
N GLY A 5 -4.90 -8.79 10.27
CA GLY A 5 -5.56 -7.96 11.28
C GLY A 5 -4.60 -7.38 12.31
N GLY A 6 -3.66 -8.20 12.81
CA GLY A 6 -2.68 -7.73 13.79
C GLY A 6 -1.75 -6.67 13.21
N ALA A 7 -1.30 -6.86 11.96
CA ALA A 7 -0.45 -5.88 11.30
C ALA A 7 -1.21 -4.58 11.05
N SER A 8 -2.49 -4.65 10.65
CA SER A 8 -3.28 -3.45 10.38
C SER A 8 -3.41 -2.55 11.62
N VAL A 9 -3.54 -3.14 12.80
CA VAL A 9 -3.56 -2.38 14.06
C VAL A 9 -2.25 -1.63 14.26
N ILE A 10 -1.11 -2.30 14.05
CA ILE A 10 0.22 -1.68 14.21
C ILE A 10 0.40 -0.52 13.24
N TYR A 11 0.02 -0.69 11.97
CA TYR A 11 0.12 0.39 10.98
C TYR A 11 -0.75 1.58 11.37
N ALA A 12 -2.00 1.35 11.75
CA ALA A 12 -2.91 2.42 12.13
C ALA A 12 -2.45 3.15 13.41
N ASP A 13 -2.02 2.40 14.42
CA ASP A 13 -1.52 2.98 15.67
C ASP A 13 -0.28 3.84 15.42
N THR A 14 0.60 3.41 14.52
CA THR A 14 1.79 4.19 14.17
C THR A 14 1.41 5.51 13.51
N VAL A 15 0.40 5.51 12.64
CA VAL A 15 -0.11 6.75 12.03
C VAL A 15 -0.61 7.72 13.11
N VAL A 16 -1.35 7.21 14.10
CA VAL A 16 -1.85 8.01 15.22
C VAL A 16 -0.68 8.53 16.06
N ASP A 17 0.26 7.67 16.42
CA ASP A 17 1.41 8.03 17.27
C ASP A 17 2.29 9.11 16.63
N LEU A 18 2.37 9.14 15.30
CA LEU A 18 3.13 10.15 14.58
C LEU A 18 2.34 11.46 14.36
N GLY A 19 1.12 11.55 14.89
CA GLY A 19 0.32 12.79 14.86
C GLY A 19 -0.60 12.93 13.67
N PHE A 20 -0.80 11.86 12.89
CA PHE A 20 -1.64 11.89 11.69
C PHE A 20 -2.96 11.13 11.83
N GLY A 21 -3.40 10.87 13.06
CA GLY A 21 -4.62 10.10 13.30
C GLY A 21 -5.86 10.66 12.60
N THR A 22 -6.00 11.99 12.57
CA THR A 22 -7.13 12.65 11.89
C THR A 22 -7.04 12.57 10.37
N GLU A 23 -5.90 12.20 9.83
CA GLU A 23 -5.65 12.11 8.39
C GLU A 23 -5.67 10.68 7.87
N LEU A 24 -5.93 9.71 8.74
CA LEU A 24 -6.07 8.31 8.36
C LEU A 24 -7.40 8.12 7.63
N ALA A 25 -7.35 8.13 6.31
CA ALA A 25 -8.54 8.11 5.46
C ALA A 25 -9.16 6.72 5.34
N ASN A 26 -8.34 5.68 5.48
CA ASN A 26 -8.81 4.29 5.33
C ASN A 26 -8.07 3.39 6.31
N TYR A 27 -8.85 2.56 6.99
CA TYR A 27 -8.34 1.51 7.85
C TYR A 27 -8.95 0.19 7.36
N GLY A 28 -8.32 -0.39 6.35
CA GLY A 28 -8.77 -1.65 5.79
C GLY A 28 -7.69 -2.71 5.86
N GLU A 29 -8.10 -3.94 6.07
CA GLU A 29 -7.20 -5.07 6.07
C GLU A 29 -7.75 -6.21 5.22
N TYR A 30 -6.87 -7.08 4.77
CA TYR A 30 -7.23 -8.31 4.08
C TYR A 30 -6.33 -9.44 4.57
N SER A 31 -6.88 -10.65 4.65
CA SER A 31 -6.17 -11.79 5.22
C SER A 31 -6.75 -13.10 4.70
N GLY A 32 -6.17 -14.23 5.14
CA GLY A 32 -6.68 -15.54 4.80
C GLY A 32 -6.39 -16.01 3.38
N ASP A 33 -5.24 -15.67 2.83
CA ASP A 33 -4.82 -16.07 1.48
C ASP A 33 -5.88 -15.74 0.41
N PRO A 34 -6.23 -14.46 0.24
CA PRO A 34 -7.24 -14.08 -0.74
C PRO A 34 -6.80 -14.43 -2.16
N SER A 35 -7.77 -14.72 -3.03
CA SER A 35 -7.49 -14.94 -4.45
C SER A 35 -7.04 -13.63 -5.12
N THR A 36 -6.44 -13.74 -6.30
CA THR A 36 -6.08 -12.57 -7.11
C THR A 36 -7.31 -11.69 -7.39
N ALA A 37 -8.44 -12.31 -7.72
CA ALA A 37 -9.68 -11.58 -8.00
C ALA A 37 -10.21 -10.84 -6.77
N GLU A 38 -10.18 -11.48 -5.60
CA GLU A 38 -10.61 -10.85 -4.34
C GLU A 38 -9.73 -9.67 -3.98
N THR A 39 -8.42 -9.82 -4.13
CA THR A 39 -7.45 -8.75 -3.86
C THR A 39 -7.64 -7.60 -4.84
N TYR A 40 -7.90 -7.90 -6.11
CA TYR A 40 -8.17 -6.89 -7.12
C TYR A 40 -9.40 -6.05 -6.75
N GLU A 41 -10.50 -6.69 -6.37
CA GLU A 41 -11.73 -5.98 -6.01
C GLU A 41 -11.54 -5.11 -4.76
N TYR A 42 -10.81 -5.61 -3.77
CA TYR A 42 -10.50 -4.86 -2.57
C TYR A 42 -9.66 -3.62 -2.90
N ALA A 43 -8.58 -3.81 -3.66
CA ALA A 43 -7.70 -2.72 -4.05
C ALA A 43 -8.42 -1.69 -4.92
N LYS A 44 -9.23 -2.15 -5.85
CA LYS A 44 -10.02 -1.28 -6.73
C LYS A 44 -10.97 -0.39 -5.93
N THR A 45 -11.68 -0.96 -4.96
CA THR A 45 -12.58 -0.20 -4.10
C THR A 45 -11.83 0.88 -3.32
N LEU A 46 -10.69 0.53 -2.74
CA LEU A 46 -9.89 1.47 -1.98
C LEU A 46 -9.34 2.59 -2.86
N LEU A 47 -8.82 2.25 -4.03
CA LEU A 47 -8.27 3.24 -4.97
C LEU A 47 -9.37 4.17 -5.50
N ASP A 48 -10.56 3.63 -5.75
CA ASP A 48 -11.70 4.45 -6.17
C ASP A 48 -12.05 5.50 -5.11
N LEU A 49 -12.16 5.08 -3.85
CA LEU A 49 -12.41 5.99 -2.75
C LEU A 49 -11.29 7.03 -2.59
N MET A 50 -10.05 6.60 -2.70
CA MET A 50 -8.87 7.45 -2.51
C MET A 50 -8.74 8.52 -3.60
N THR A 51 -9.17 8.23 -4.81
CA THR A 51 -8.99 9.11 -5.97
C THR A 51 -10.21 9.94 -6.34
N ARG A 52 -11.30 9.85 -5.58
CA ARG A 52 -12.53 10.63 -5.86
C ARG A 52 -12.32 12.12 -5.73
N GLU A 53 -11.54 12.56 -4.76
CA GLU A 53 -11.26 13.97 -4.54
C GLU A 53 -9.76 14.21 -4.41
N LYS A 54 -9.29 15.29 -5.01
CA LYS A 54 -7.89 15.70 -4.91
C LYS A 54 -7.67 16.46 -3.60
N SER A 55 -6.61 16.13 -2.87
CA SER A 55 -6.23 16.83 -1.65
C SER A 55 -5.10 17.82 -1.92
N GLU A 56 -5.24 19.04 -1.44
CA GLU A 56 -4.17 20.05 -1.52
C GLU A 56 -2.94 19.67 -0.69
N ARG A 57 -3.14 18.90 0.37
CA ARG A 57 -2.07 18.41 1.26
C ARG A 57 -1.34 17.20 0.71
N GLY A 58 -1.83 16.64 -0.38
CA GLY A 58 -1.31 15.41 -0.95
C GLY A 58 -1.85 14.16 -0.25
N LYS A 59 -1.55 13.01 -0.83
CA LYS A 59 -1.95 11.70 -0.30
C LYS A 59 -0.81 10.72 -0.48
N VAL A 60 -0.73 9.75 0.42
CA VAL A 60 0.15 8.59 0.27
C VAL A 60 -0.66 7.31 0.38
N LEU A 61 -0.26 6.30 -0.36
CA LEU A 61 -0.84 4.97 -0.29
C LEU A 61 0.18 4.03 0.32
N ILE A 62 -0.18 3.39 1.42
CA ILE A 62 0.67 2.39 2.06
C ILE A 62 0.07 1.01 1.78
N ILE A 63 0.84 0.18 1.09
CA ILE A 63 0.51 -1.22 0.85
C ILE A 63 1.41 -2.05 1.75
N GLY A 64 0.88 -2.50 2.85
CA GLY A 64 1.67 -3.10 3.91
C GLY A 64 1.17 -4.44 4.39
N GLY A 65 1.88 -4.97 5.33
CA GLY A 65 1.57 -6.22 6.00
C GLY A 65 2.74 -6.66 6.85
N GLY A 66 2.52 -7.71 7.63
CA GLY A 66 3.56 -8.41 8.35
C GLY A 66 4.27 -9.42 7.43
N ILE A 67 4.90 -10.40 8.05
CA ILE A 67 5.44 -11.55 7.33
C ILE A 67 4.34 -12.62 7.32
N ALA A 68 3.82 -12.93 6.15
CA ALA A 68 2.77 -13.93 6.02
C ALA A 68 3.31 -15.34 6.24
N ASN A 69 2.49 -16.20 6.84
CA ASN A 69 2.86 -17.59 7.05
C ASN A 69 2.47 -18.48 5.88
N PHE A 70 1.32 -18.23 5.26
CA PHE A 70 0.80 -19.08 4.19
C PHE A 70 0.23 -18.34 2.98
N THR A 71 0.03 -17.03 3.07
CA THR A 71 -0.47 -16.22 1.95
C THR A 71 0.61 -16.09 0.88
N ASP A 72 0.27 -16.41 -0.37
CA ASP A 72 1.17 -16.21 -1.51
C ASP A 72 1.22 -14.73 -1.86
N VAL A 73 2.32 -14.07 -1.50
CA VAL A 73 2.50 -12.63 -1.68
C VAL A 73 2.51 -12.24 -3.15
N ALA A 74 3.13 -13.06 -4.02
CA ALA A 74 3.18 -12.76 -5.45
C ALA A 74 1.78 -12.75 -6.06
N LYS A 75 0.94 -13.71 -5.68
CA LYS A 75 -0.43 -13.82 -6.16
C LYS A 75 -1.29 -12.64 -5.66
N THR A 76 -1.11 -12.27 -4.40
CA THR A 76 -1.78 -11.10 -3.81
C THR A 76 -1.42 -9.83 -4.57
N PHE A 77 -0.14 -9.65 -4.86
CA PHE A 77 0.33 -8.47 -5.58
C PHE A 77 -0.14 -8.43 -7.03
N ASP A 78 -0.38 -9.57 -7.67
CA ASP A 78 -0.98 -9.59 -9.00
C ASP A 78 -2.33 -8.85 -9.01
N GLY A 79 -3.16 -9.09 -8.01
CA GLY A 79 -4.45 -8.40 -7.87
C GLY A 79 -4.29 -6.90 -7.64
N ILE A 80 -3.35 -6.52 -6.76
CA ILE A 80 -3.06 -5.12 -6.49
C ILE A 80 -2.54 -4.41 -7.75
N ILE A 81 -1.64 -5.05 -8.49
CA ILE A 81 -1.08 -4.50 -9.74
C ILE A 81 -2.18 -4.25 -10.77
N MET A 82 -3.14 -5.17 -10.91
CA MET A 82 -4.28 -4.98 -11.80
C MET A 82 -5.08 -3.72 -11.44
N ALA A 83 -5.32 -3.52 -10.15
CA ALA A 83 -6.03 -2.34 -9.68
C ALA A 83 -5.22 -1.06 -9.89
N LEU A 84 -3.92 -1.08 -9.61
CA LEU A 84 -3.04 0.07 -9.86
C LEU A 84 -3.02 0.46 -11.33
N ARG A 85 -3.02 -0.53 -12.22
CA ARG A 85 -3.10 -0.27 -13.67
C ARG A 85 -4.39 0.46 -14.05
N ASP A 86 -5.51 0.04 -13.49
CA ASP A 86 -6.81 0.66 -13.78
C ASP A 86 -6.89 2.11 -13.29
N TYR A 87 -6.17 2.44 -12.22
CA TYR A 87 -6.21 3.77 -11.59
C TYR A 87 -4.92 4.58 -11.77
N ALA A 88 -3.98 4.10 -12.60
CA ALA A 88 -2.68 4.74 -12.77
C ALA A 88 -2.78 6.22 -13.17
N ALA A 89 -3.68 6.55 -14.10
CA ALA A 89 -3.84 7.93 -14.55
C ALA A 89 -4.29 8.85 -13.42
N LYS A 90 -5.26 8.42 -12.61
CA LYS A 90 -5.75 9.19 -11.46
C LYS A 90 -4.70 9.34 -10.38
N LEU A 91 -3.92 8.28 -10.12
CA LEU A 91 -2.85 8.31 -9.12
C LEU A 91 -1.77 9.30 -9.52
N LYS A 92 -1.38 9.31 -10.79
CA LYS A 92 -0.38 10.26 -11.32
C LYS A 92 -0.90 11.69 -11.29
N GLU A 93 -2.14 11.91 -11.68
CA GLU A 93 -2.77 13.23 -11.69
C GLU A 93 -2.78 13.85 -10.29
N GLN A 94 -3.03 13.03 -9.27
CA GLN A 94 -3.07 13.50 -7.88
C GLN A 94 -1.71 13.48 -7.19
N GLY A 95 -0.66 13.02 -7.86
CA GLY A 95 0.69 12.99 -7.29
C GLY A 95 0.83 12.06 -6.09
N ILE A 96 0.10 10.95 -6.09
CA ILE A 96 0.13 10.00 -4.98
C ILE A 96 1.37 9.13 -5.04
N THR A 97 2.15 9.12 -3.95
CA THR A 97 3.30 8.24 -3.81
C THR A 97 2.88 6.96 -3.10
N ILE A 98 3.39 5.84 -3.56
CA ILE A 98 3.04 4.51 -3.05
C ILE A 98 4.22 3.92 -2.28
N TYR A 99 3.96 3.46 -1.07
CA TYR A 99 4.95 2.81 -0.21
C TYR A 99 4.53 1.38 0.06
N VAL A 100 5.42 0.42 -0.24
CA VAL A 100 5.14 -1.00 -0.11
C VAL A 100 6.09 -1.64 0.89
N ARG A 101 5.57 -2.45 1.79
CA ARG A 101 6.37 -3.28 2.69
C ARG A 101 5.69 -4.64 2.89
N ARG A 102 6.37 -5.71 2.54
CA ARG A 102 5.78 -7.04 2.63
C ARG A 102 6.84 -8.13 2.75
N GLY A 103 6.52 -9.17 3.50
CA GLY A 103 7.28 -10.42 3.57
C GLY A 103 6.31 -11.61 3.53
N GLY A 104 6.83 -12.82 3.39
CA GLY A 104 6.06 -14.05 3.36
C GLY A 104 6.35 -14.91 2.13
N PRO A 105 5.58 -16.00 1.90
CA PRO A 105 5.82 -16.87 0.75
C PRO A 105 5.82 -16.11 -0.56
N ASN A 106 6.85 -16.34 -1.37
CA ASN A 106 7.04 -15.70 -2.69
C ASN A 106 7.10 -14.18 -2.67
N TYR A 107 7.47 -13.58 -1.51
CA TYR A 107 7.51 -12.11 -1.41
C TYR A 107 8.51 -11.49 -2.38
N GLU A 108 9.65 -12.12 -2.63
CA GLU A 108 10.66 -11.58 -3.54
C GLU A 108 10.12 -11.44 -4.96
N ALA A 109 9.40 -12.45 -5.44
CA ALA A 109 8.73 -12.39 -6.74
C ALA A 109 7.63 -11.32 -6.75
N GLY A 110 6.86 -11.21 -5.68
CA GLY A 110 5.81 -10.20 -5.56
C GLY A 110 6.37 -8.78 -5.57
N LEU A 111 7.43 -8.53 -4.81
CA LEU A 111 8.08 -7.21 -4.77
C LEU A 111 8.68 -6.84 -6.12
N ALA A 112 9.30 -7.81 -6.81
CA ALA A 112 9.85 -7.57 -8.15
C ALA A 112 8.74 -7.20 -9.15
N LYS A 113 7.61 -7.89 -9.10
CA LYS A 113 6.47 -7.62 -9.98
C LYS A 113 5.88 -6.23 -9.75
N ILE A 114 5.66 -5.85 -8.49
CA ILE A 114 5.06 -4.55 -8.19
C ILE A 114 6.02 -3.40 -8.49
N ARG A 115 7.31 -3.61 -8.26
CA ARG A 115 8.35 -2.63 -8.59
C ARG A 115 8.41 -2.38 -10.10
N GLU A 116 8.37 -3.44 -10.89
CA GLU A 116 8.35 -3.34 -12.35
C GLU A 116 7.06 -2.68 -12.84
N ALA A 117 5.91 -3.04 -12.27
CA ALA A 117 4.64 -2.43 -12.61
C ALA A 117 4.65 -0.93 -12.33
N GLY A 118 5.20 -0.50 -11.20
CA GLY A 118 5.34 0.92 -10.87
C GLY A 118 6.14 1.69 -11.91
N LYS A 119 7.27 1.12 -12.37
CA LYS A 119 8.09 1.72 -13.42
C LYS A 119 7.33 1.81 -14.74
N ARG A 120 6.68 0.72 -15.14
CA ARG A 120 5.92 0.64 -16.39
C ARG A 120 4.74 1.60 -16.42
N LEU A 121 4.06 1.77 -15.30
CA LEU A 121 2.90 2.66 -15.16
C LEU A 121 3.29 4.11 -14.86
N GLY A 122 4.56 4.37 -14.61
CA GLY A 122 5.02 5.71 -14.27
C GLY A 122 4.59 6.20 -12.89
N LEU A 123 4.37 5.28 -11.96
CA LEU A 123 3.97 5.61 -10.58
C LEU A 123 5.20 5.80 -9.70
N GLU A 124 5.15 6.79 -8.81
CA GLU A 124 6.16 6.94 -7.77
C GLU A 124 5.94 5.88 -6.70
N MET A 125 6.92 5.01 -6.52
CA MET A 125 6.78 3.86 -5.63
C MET A 125 8.10 3.53 -4.93
N GLU A 126 8.00 3.32 -3.62
CA GLU A 126 9.09 2.81 -2.80
C GLU A 126 8.72 1.41 -2.32
N VAL A 127 9.57 0.43 -2.55
CA VAL A 127 9.26 -0.98 -2.27
C VAL A 127 10.28 -1.57 -1.33
N HIS A 128 9.81 -2.13 -0.22
CA HIS A 128 10.62 -2.73 0.82
C HIS A 128 10.15 -4.14 1.17
N GLY A 129 11.10 -4.99 1.52
CA GLY A 129 10.83 -6.33 2.03
C GLY A 129 10.77 -6.37 3.55
N PRO A 130 10.83 -7.59 4.13
CA PRO A 130 10.73 -7.76 5.59
C PRO A 130 11.92 -7.19 6.37
N GLU A 131 13.00 -6.81 5.72
CA GLU A 131 14.15 -6.17 6.35
C GLU A 131 13.82 -4.80 6.93
N LEU A 132 12.80 -4.13 6.41
CA LEU A 132 12.32 -2.87 6.95
C LEU A 132 11.17 -3.13 7.92
N HIS A 133 11.24 -2.55 9.12
CA HIS A 133 10.17 -2.71 10.10
C HIS A 133 8.88 -2.02 9.63
N MET A 134 7.73 -2.60 9.98
CA MET A 134 6.41 -2.06 9.60
C MET A 134 6.23 -0.59 10.00
N THR A 135 6.63 -0.23 11.21
CA THR A 135 6.49 1.15 11.70
C THR A 135 7.38 2.11 10.93
N LYS A 136 8.51 1.64 10.42
CA LYS A 136 9.45 2.48 9.67
C LYS A 136 8.89 2.91 8.32
N VAL A 137 8.19 2.02 7.61
CA VAL A 137 7.59 2.40 6.32
C VAL A 137 6.52 3.46 6.51
N VAL A 138 5.75 3.40 7.60
CA VAL A 138 4.76 4.43 7.93
C VAL A 138 5.44 5.78 8.17
N SER A 139 6.52 5.77 8.94
CA SER A 139 7.30 6.99 9.21
C SER A 139 7.82 7.62 7.91
N ILE A 140 8.41 6.82 7.02
CA ILE A 140 8.94 7.29 5.74
C ILE A 140 7.81 7.90 4.89
N ALA A 141 6.66 7.23 4.82
CA ALA A 141 5.51 7.71 4.04
C ALA A 141 4.98 9.03 4.56
N LEU A 142 4.84 9.18 5.87
CA LEU A 142 4.31 10.39 6.48
C LEU A 142 5.30 11.56 6.41
N ASP A 143 6.60 11.30 6.43
CA ASP A 143 7.61 12.34 6.26
C ASP A 143 7.51 12.99 4.88
N THR A 144 7.07 12.25 3.87
CA THR A 144 6.81 12.78 2.54
C THR A 144 5.71 13.86 2.58
N LEU A 145 4.66 13.66 3.36
CA LEU A 145 3.59 14.64 3.53
C LEU A 145 4.08 15.89 4.28
N LYS A 146 4.93 15.71 5.29
CA LYS A 146 5.52 16.85 6.03
C LYS A 146 6.43 17.67 5.13
N GLY A 147 7.25 17.02 4.31
CA GLY A 147 8.17 17.69 3.40
C GLY A 147 7.48 18.43 2.24
N GLY A 148 6.24 18.07 1.95
CA GLY A 148 5.44 18.69 0.90
C GLY A 148 4.75 19.98 1.31
N THR A 149 4.96 20.42 2.52
CA THR A 149 4.42 21.71 3.02
C THR A 149 5.45 22.85 2.90
#